data_c198715761054f15edcabc9073ab4c03
#
_entry.id   c198715761054f15edcabc9073ab4c03
#
_cell.length_a   1.000
_cell.length_b   1.000
_cell.length_c   1.000
_cell.angle_alpha   90.00
_cell.angle_beta   90.00
_cell.angle_gamma   90.00
#
_symmetry.space_group_name_H-M   'P 1'
#
loop_
_entity.id
_entity.type
_entity.pdbx_description
1 polymer ?
#
loop_
_entity_poly.entity_id
_entity_poly.type
_entity_poly.pdbx_seq_one_letter_code
_entity_poly.pdbx_strand_id
1 'polypeptide(L)'
;TEAAVTALLTHLPKVKVGEREFPFRLAGHGPFHTKLCAETARRSAELLADLPMTTPRCHLIDGFGNVHSPWSADPRELLRYTTTEQVLETFDFTACIRTAMREFQPDVLLCAGPGSSLRAPVGHTVIAEGWRGVRDKAALFAANLVRTD
;
A
#
# COMPACT_ATOMS: atom_id res chain seq x y z
N THR A 1 -2.30 23.21 2.23
CA THR A 1 -1.67 24.19 1.33
C THR A 1 -0.16 24.07 1.39
N GLU A 2 0.53 24.58 0.40
CA GLU A 2 2.00 24.64 0.32
C GLU A 2 2.60 25.31 1.57
N ALA A 3 2.02 26.43 1.96
CA ALA A 3 2.43 27.18 3.14
C ALA A 3 2.31 26.32 4.43
N ALA A 4 1.26 25.53 4.56
CA ALA A 4 1.08 24.65 5.72
C ALA A 4 2.13 23.53 5.77
N VAL A 5 2.49 22.93 4.62
CA VAL A 5 3.55 21.92 4.54
C VAL A 5 4.91 22.52 4.92
N THR A 6 5.22 23.69 4.40
CA THR A 6 6.46 24.41 4.72
C THR A 6 6.53 24.75 6.21
N ALA A 7 5.44 25.28 6.79
CA ALA A 7 5.37 25.55 8.22
C ALA A 7 5.56 24.28 9.06
N LEU A 8 4.90 23.18 8.69
CA LEU A 8 5.06 21.90 9.37
C LEU A 8 6.51 21.41 9.35
N LEU A 9 7.15 21.41 8.18
CA LEU A 9 8.55 20.98 8.02
C LEU A 9 9.54 21.87 8.80
N THR A 10 9.20 23.12 9.00
CA THR A 10 10.02 24.07 9.79
C THR A 10 9.91 23.81 11.29
N HIS A 11 8.72 23.41 11.78
CA HIS A 11 8.46 23.22 13.22
C HIS A 11 8.77 21.82 13.71
N LEU A 12 8.82 20.82 12.84
CA LEU A 12 9.15 19.45 13.25
C LEU A 12 10.65 19.30 13.56
N PRO A 13 11.01 18.55 14.62
CA PRO A 13 12.40 18.28 14.94
C PRO A 13 13.06 17.49 13.80
N LYS A 14 14.28 17.90 13.47
CA LYS A 14 15.08 17.23 12.44
C LYS A 14 15.81 16.04 13.03
N VAL A 15 15.69 14.88 12.38
CA VAL A 15 16.36 13.64 12.75
C VAL A 15 17.13 13.12 11.56
N LYS A 16 18.42 12.88 11.73
CA LYS A 16 19.27 12.30 10.68
C LYS A 16 19.32 10.78 10.84
N VAL A 17 18.98 10.06 9.76
CA VAL A 17 19.06 8.60 9.71
C VAL A 17 19.91 8.21 8.48
N GLY A 18 21.13 7.76 8.72
CA GLY A 18 22.12 7.59 7.67
C GLY A 18 22.46 8.93 7.01
N GLU A 19 22.38 9.00 5.70
CA GLU A 19 22.61 10.23 4.93
C GLU A 19 21.35 11.10 4.75
N ARG A 20 20.18 10.63 5.21
CA ARG A 20 18.91 11.33 5.06
C ARG A 20 18.49 12.08 6.31
N GLU A 21 17.98 13.28 6.12
CA GLU A 21 17.37 14.08 7.17
C GLU A 21 15.85 13.98 7.09
N PHE A 22 15.19 13.75 8.22
CA PHE A 22 13.73 13.66 8.37
C PHE A 22 13.21 14.78 9.27
N PRO A 23 11.98 15.25 9.05
CA PRO A 23 11.09 14.93 7.94
C PRO A 23 11.54 15.61 6.65
N PHE A 24 11.19 15.02 5.51
CA PHE A 24 11.38 15.64 4.20
C PHE A 24 10.12 15.50 3.34
N ARG A 25 9.97 16.39 2.38
CA ARG A 25 8.87 16.36 1.43
C ARG A 25 9.15 15.36 0.32
N LEU A 26 8.19 14.48 0.04
CA LEU A 26 8.24 13.61 -1.11
C LEU A 26 7.84 14.38 -2.38
N ALA A 27 8.70 14.42 -3.38
CA ALA A 27 8.40 15.05 -4.65
C ALA A 27 7.35 14.23 -5.43
N GLY A 28 6.43 14.93 -6.11
CA GLY A 28 5.43 14.30 -6.97
C GLY A 28 4.30 13.55 -6.23
N HIS A 29 4.22 13.68 -4.91
CA HIS A 29 3.13 13.09 -4.14
C HIS A 29 1.93 14.04 -4.04
N GLY A 30 0.74 13.49 -4.32
CA GLY A 30 -0.55 14.12 -4.06
C GLY A 30 -1.18 13.61 -2.75
N PRO A 31 -2.31 14.20 -2.32
CA PRO A 31 -3.03 13.81 -1.12
C PRO A 31 -3.91 12.57 -1.36
N PHE A 32 -3.34 11.53 -2.00
CA PHE A 32 -4.05 10.28 -2.25
C PHE A 32 -4.54 9.63 -0.95
N HIS A 33 -5.58 8.83 -1.06
CA HIS A 33 -6.24 8.16 0.07
C HIS A 33 -6.86 9.14 1.06
N THR A 34 -7.32 10.30 0.56
CA THR A 34 -8.03 11.32 1.33
C THR A 34 -9.16 11.96 0.54
N LYS A 35 -10.14 12.54 1.24
CA LYS A 35 -11.25 13.28 0.62
C LYS A 35 -10.81 14.51 -0.21
N LEU A 36 -9.56 14.92 -0.09
CA LEU A 36 -9.00 16.01 -0.93
C LEU A 36 -8.90 15.62 -2.41
N CYS A 37 -8.92 14.31 -2.71
CA CYS A 37 -8.92 13.78 -4.08
C CYS A 37 -10.33 13.58 -4.67
N ALA A 38 -11.39 14.16 -4.09
CA ALA A 38 -12.76 13.91 -4.54
C ALA A 38 -12.99 14.23 -6.03
N GLU A 39 -12.45 15.35 -6.51
CA GLU A 39 -12.57 15.70 -7.93
C GLU A 39 -11.75 14.74 -8.83
N THR A 40 -10.59 14.31 -8.37
CA THR A 40 -9.78 13.29 -9.07
C THR A 40 -10.54 11.96 -9.18
N ALA A 41 -11.16 11.50 -8.09
CA ALA A 41 -11.95 10.28 -8.08
C ALA A 41 -13.17 10.37 -9.02
N ARG A 42 -13.89 11.49 -8.98
CA ARG A 42 -15.04 11.73 -9.88
C ARG A 42 -14.60 11.63 -11.36
N ARG A 43 -13.52 12.33 -11.72
CA ARG A 43 -12.99 12.30 -13.09
C ARG A 43 -12.48 10.92 -13.49
N SER A 44 -11.83 10.20 -12.57
CA SER A 44 -11.38 8.81 -12.80
C SER A 44 -12.56 7.90 -13.08
N ALA A 45 -13.63 7.99 -12.28
CA ALA A 45 -14.82 7.17 -12.48
C ALA A 45 -15.48 7.44 -13.83
N GLU A 46 -15.54 8.71 -14.26
CA GLU A 46 -16.10 9.07 -15.58
C GLU A 46 -15.23 8.61 -16.75
N LEU A 47 -13.92 8.88 -16.68
CA LEU A 47 -12.99 8.55 -17.77
C LEU A 47 -12.76 7.04 -17.92
N LEU A 48 -12.89 6.28 -16.86
CA LEU A 48 -12.65 4.84 -16.82
C LEU A 48 -13.94 4.02 -16.72
N ALA A 49 -15.12 4.64 -16.93
CA ALA A 49 -16.41 3.96 -16.82
C ALA A 49 -16.51 2.74 -17.73
N ASP A 50 -15.93 2.81 -18.92
CA ASP A 50 -15.94 1.75 -19.93
C ASP A 50 -14.68 0.86 -19.87
N LEU A 51 -13.86 0.97 -18.82
CA LEU A 51 -12.69 0.10 -18.67
C LEU A 51 -13.14 -1.35 -18.53
N PRO A 52 -12.67 -2.26 -19.40
CA PRO A 52 -13.07 -3.65 -19.35
C PRO A 52 -12.46 -4.32 -18.13
N MET A 53 -13.23 -4.41 -17.06
CA MET A 53 -12.87 -5.17 -15.87
C MET A 53 -13.42 -6.59 -15.99
N THR A 54 -12.64 -7.56 -15.57
CA THR A 54 -13.04 -8.98 -15.52
C THR A 54 -12.92 -9.51 -14.12
N THR A 55 -13.58 -10.61 -13.83
CA THR A 55 -13.39 -11.34 -12.59
C THR A 55 -11.90 -11.68 -12.41
N PRO A 56 -11.30 -11.43 -11.25
CA PRO A 56 -9.89 -11.70 -11.03
C PRO A 56 -9.59 -13.20 -11.09
N ARG A 57 -8.39 -13.58 -11.51
CA ARG A 57 -7.95 -14.98 -11.54
C ARG A 57 -7.32 -15.44 -10.20
N CYS A 58 -7.07 -14.52 -9.29
CA CYS A 58 -6.55 -14.78 -7.96
C CYS A 58 -7.31 -13.93 -6.95
N HIS A 59 -7.16 -14.22 -5.67
CA HIS A 59 -7.69 -13.36 -4.62
C HIS A 59 -7.00 -12.00 -4.68
N LEU A 60 -7.80 -10.94 -4.57
CA LEU A 60 -7.32 -9.58 -4.38
C LEU A 60 -7.66 -9.13 -2.96
N ILE A 61 -6.80 -8.37 -2.35
CA ILE A 61 -7.03 -7.79 -1.02
C ILE A 61 -6.99 -6.28 -1.17
N ASP A 62 -8.06 -5.63 -0.77
CA ASP A 62 -8.19 -4.18 -0.88
C ASP A 62 -7.52 -3.43 0.28
N GLY A 63 -7.53 -2.10 0.23
CA GLY A 63 -6.95 -1.23 1.24
C GLY A 63 -7.70 -1.19 2.58
N PHE A 64 -8.78 -1.93 2.71
CA PHE A 64 -9.49 -2.16 3.98
C PHE A 64 -9.22 -3.54 4.56
N GLY A 65 -8.47 -4.38 3.83
CA GLY A 65 -8.21 -5.78 4.19
C GLY A 65 -9.31 -6.74 3.75
N ASN A 66 -10.29 -6.32 2.94
CA ASN A 66 -11.32 -7.21 2.40
C ASN A 66 -10.77 -8.08 1.29
N VAL A 67 -11.23 -9.33 1.23
CA VAL A 67 -10.84 -10.30 0.20
C VAL A 67 -11.88 -10.36 -0.91
N HIS A 68 -11.44 -10.12 -2.13
CA HIS A 68 -12.23 -10.30 -3.35
C HIS A 68 -11.83 -11.62 -4.01
N SER A 69 -12.72 -12.59 -3.93
CA SER A 69 -12.48 -13.96 -4.42
C SER A 69 -12.70 -14.05 -5.95
N PRO A 70 -11.94 -14.91 -6.66
CA PRO A 70 -12.18 -15.19 -8.08
C PRO A 70 -13.59 -15.70 -8.38
N TRP A 71 -14.27 -16.28 -7.39
CA TRP A 71 -15.59 -16.90 -7.59
C TRP A 71 -16.76 -15.97 -7.26
N SER A 72 -16.53 -14.90 -6.51
CA SER A 72 -17.59 -14.03 -6.01
C SER A 72 -17.37 -12.54 -6.26
N ALA A 73 -16.19 -12.13 -6.72
CA ALA A 73 -15.88 -10.73 -6.97
C ALA A 73 -16.70 -10.20 -8.16
N ASP A 74 -17.42 -9.09 -7.94
CA ASP A 74 -18.08 -8.34 -9.00
C ASP A 74 -17.08 -7.38 -9.66
N PRO A 75 -16.80 -7.50 -10.97
CA PRO A 75 -15.92 -6.58 -11.69
C PRO A 75 -16.33 -5.11 -11.58
N ARG A 76 -17.63 -4.83 -11.49
CA ARG A 76 -18.14 -3.45 -11.36
C ARG A 76 -17.78 -2.86 -10.00
N GLU A 77 -17.89 -3.66 -8.94
CA GLU A 77 -17.48 -3.25 -7.61
C GLU A 77 -15.96 -3.03 -7.52
N LEU A 78 -15.16 -3.88 -8.17
CA LEU A 78 -13.71 -3.70 -8.27
C LEU A 78 -13.34 -2.42 -9.03
N LEU A 79 -14.04 -2.11 -10.12
CA LEU A 79 -13.85 -0.86 -10.85
C LEU A 79 -14.20 0.35 -9.98
N ARG A 80 -15.35 0.31 -9.31
CA ARG A 80 -15.80 1.36 -8.39
C ARG A 80 -14.80 1.56 -7.25
N TYR A 81 -14.36 0.49 -6.60
CA TYR A 81 -13.33 0.56 -5.57
C TYR A 81 -12.06 1.24 -6.09
N THR A 82 -11.53 0.78 -7.24
CA THR A 82 -10.26 1.27 -7.79
C THR A 82 -10.33 2.75 -8.19
N THR A 83 -11.44 3.19 -8.77
CA THR A 83 -11.58 4.56 -9.28
C THR A 83 -12.05 5.56 -8.24
N THR A 84 -12.67 5.11 -7.18
CA THR A 84 -13.32 5.97 -6.18
C THR A 84 -12.80 5.73 -4.78
N GLU A 85 -13.10 4.60 -4.17
CA GLU A 85 -12.84 4.37 -2.75
C GLU A 85 -11.35 4.34 -2.42
N GLN A 86 -10.56 3.63 -3.22
CA GLN A 86 -9.10 3.58 -3.03
C GLN A 86 -8.46 4.97 -3.13
N VAL A 87 -9.04 5.87 -3.93
CA VAL A 87 -8.53 7.24 -4.10
C VAL A 87 -8.90 8.13 -2.91
N LEU A 88 -10.07 7.93 -2.31
CA LEU A 88 -10.67 8.81 -1.30
C LEU A 88 -10.47 8.37 0.14
N GLU A 89 -10.40 7.07 0.39
CA GLU A 89 -10.37 6.52 1.73
C GLU A 89 -8.94 6.14 2.13
N THR A 90 -8.70 6.13 3.43
CA THR A 90 -7.40 5.69 3.97
C THR A 90 -7.10 4.25 3.55
N PHE A 91 -5.94 4.06 2.93
CA PHE A 91 -5.46 2.73 2.57
C PHE A 91 -4.69 2.12 3.74
N ASP A 92 -5.28 1.13 4.42
CA ASP A 92 -4.60 0.39 5.48
C ASP A 92 -3.77 -0.75 4.92
N PHE A 93 -2.54 -0.39 4.51
CA PHE A 93 -1.59 -1.37 3.96
C PHE A 93 -1.25 -2.49 4.95
N THR A 94 -1.23 -2.19 6.25
CA THR A 94 -0.96 -3.16 7.30
C THR A 94 -2.09 -4.19 7.39
N ALA A 95 -3.36 -3.75 7.34
CA ALA A 95 -4.51 -4.65 7.30
C ALA A 95 -4.46 -5.55 6.07
N CYS A 96 -4.15 -4.99 4.89
CA CYS A 96 -4.01 -5.75 3.65
C CYS A 96 -2.97 -6.89 3.78
N ILE A 97 -1.75 -6.59 4.24
CA ILE A 97 -0.70 -7.59 4.40
C ILE A 97 -1.03 -8.59 5.52
N ARG A 98 -1.65 -8.13 6.61
CA ARG A 98 -2.10 -9.00 7.71
C ARG A 98 -3.14 -10.01 7.23
N THR A 99 -4.13 -9.57 6.46
CA THR A 99 -5.13 -10.46 5.85
C THR A 99 -4.46 -11.47 4.94
N ALA A 100 -3.54 -11.04 4.06
CA ALA A 100 -2.79 -11.95 3.20
C ALA A 100 -2.08 -13.05 3.99
N MET A 101 -1.40 -12.69 5.06
CA MET A 101 -0.66 -13.65 5.89
C MET A 101 -1.58 -14.60 6.67
N ARG A 102 -2.65 -14.08 7.27
CA ARG A 102 -3.53 -14.86 8.16
C ARG A 102 -4.49 -15.75 7.41
N GLU A 103 -5.10 -15.24 6.33
CA GLU A 103 -6.10 -15.97 5.56
C GLU A 103 -5.47 -16.97 4.58
N PHE A 104 -4.34 -16.62 3.98
CA PHE A 104 -3.75 -17.43 2.90
C PHE A 104 -2.45 -18.12 3.29
N GLN A 105 -1.80 -17.73 4.37
CA GLN A 105 -0.56 -18.31 4.88
C GLN A 105 0.49 -18.58 3.78
N PRO A 106 0.82 -17.60 2.94
CA PRO A 106 1.68 -17.81 1.79
C PRO A 106 3.07 -18.27 2.18
N ASP A 107 3.73 -19.05 1.32
CA ASP A 107 5.12 -19.43 1.53
C ASP A 107 6.09 -18.32 1.22
N VAL A 108 5.72 -17.43 0.29
CA VAL A 108 6.55 -16.33 -0.18
C VAL A 108 5.70 -15.06 -0.33
N LEU A 109 6.27 -13.93 0.09
CA LEU A 109 5.73 -12.59 -0.18
C LEU A 109 6.62 -11.93 -1.24
N LEU A 110 6.04 -11.67 -2.42
CA LEU A 110 6.73 -11.02 -3.51
C LEU A 110 6.38 -9.54 -3.57
N CYS A 111 7.36 -8.67 -3.32
CA CYS A 111 7.21 -7.23 -3.53
C CYS A 111 7.53 -6.88 -4.98
N ALA A 112 6.50 -6.80 -5.82
CA ALA A 112 6.66 -6.40 -7.21
C ALA A 112 7.08 -4.93 -7.31
N GLY A 113 7.99 -4.65 -8.30
CA GLY A 113 8.41 -3.28 -8.61
C GLY A 113 7.33 -2.44 -9.31
N PRO A 114 7.69 -1.23 -9.72
CA PRO A 114 9.06 -0.70 -9.75
C PRO A 114 9.54 -0.19 -8.38
N GLY A 115 10.83 -0.29 -8.15
CA GLY A 115 11.47 0.20 -6.92
C GLY A 115 11.30 -0.71 -5.70
N SER A 116 11.62 -0.19 -4.52
CA SER A 116 11.68 -0.96 -3.27
C SER A 116 10.86 -0.35 -2.13
N SER A 117 9.97 0.60 -2.42
CA SER A 117 9.23 1.36 -1.41
C SER A 117 8.33 0.48 -0.52
N LEU A 118 7.79 -0.61 -1.03
CA LEU A 118 6.92 -1.51 -0.29
C LEU A 118 7.67 -2.48 0.63
N ARG A 119 8.97 -2.68 0.45
CA ARG A 119 9.75 -3.64 1.26
C ARG A 119 9.74 -3.32 2.75
N ALA A 120 9.89 -2.04 3.10
CA ALA A 120 9.91 -1.64 4.50
C ALA A 120 8.55 -1.82 5.18
N PRO A 121 7.42 -1.32 4.65
CA PRO A 121 6.09 -1.56 5.23
C PRO A 121 5.73 -3.04 5.34
N VAL A 122 6.01 -3.86 4.31
CA VAL A 122 5.81 -5.31 4.36
C VAL A 122 6.65 -5.94 5.47
N GLY A 123 7.95 -5.62 5.50
CA GLY A 123 8.87 -6.14 6.52
C GLY A 123 8.45 -5.78 7.95
N HIS A 124 7.98 -4.57 8.19
CA HIS A 124 7.45 -4.15 9.49
C HIS A 124 6.23 -4.97 9.89
N THR A 125 5.29 -5.21 8.96
CA THR A 125 4.11 -6.02 9.24
C THR A 125 4.47 -7.48 9.50
N VAL A 126 5.38 -8.06 8.72
CA VAL A 126 5.90 -9.43 8.90
C VAL A 126 6.49 -9.61 10.31
N ILE A 127 7.32 -8.67 10.75
CA ILE A 127 7.93 -8.69 12.08
C ILE A 127 6.88 -8.54 13.18
N ALA A 128 5.96 -7.57 13.04
CA ALA A 128 4.91 -7.32 14.01
C ALA A 128 3.96 -8.52 14.20
N GLU A 129 3.67 -9.23 13.12
CA GLU A 129 2.84 -10.45 13.15
C GLU A 129 3.64 -11.71 13.58
N GLY A 130 4.97 -11.63 13.67
CA GLY A 130 5.81 -12.80 13.98
C GLY A 130 5.69 -13.90 12.93
N TRP A 131 5.39 -13.54 11.68
CA TRP A 131 5.07 -14.47 10.62
C TRP A 131 6.21 -15.47 10.38
N ARG A 132 5.89 -16.77 10.44
CA ARG A 132 6.86 -17.89 10.30
C ARG A 132 8.08 -17.74 11.21
N GLY A 133 7.90 -17.16 12.40
CA GLY A 133 8.98 -16.97 13.37
C GLY A 133 9.86 -15.74 13.13
N VAL A 134 9.60 -14.94 12.12
CA VAL A 134 10.31 -13.68 11.85
C VAL A 134 9.82 -12.61 12.84
N ARG A 135 10.64 -12.34 13.86
CA ARG A 135 10.29 -11.42 14.97
C ARG A 135 11.16 -10.19 15.06
N ASP A 136 12.20 -10.12 14.24
CA ASP A 136 13.11 -8.99 14.20
C ASP A 136 13.70 -8.80 12.80
N LYS A 137 14.47 -7.73 12.67
CA LYS A 137 15.08 -7.34 11.39
C LYS A 137 16.16 -8.33 10.93
N ALA A 138 16.90 -8.96 11.85
CA ALA A 138 17.93 -9.93 11.50
C ALA A 138 17.29 -11.20 10.91
N ALA A 139 16.24 -11.72 11.55
CA ALA A 139 15.47 -12.85 11.06
C ALA A 139 14.81 -12.52 9.70
N LEU A 140 14.29 -11.30 9.52
CA LEU A 140 13.74 -10.87 8.24
C LEU A 140 14.77 -10.89 7.12
N PHE A 141 15.99 -10.39 7.37
CA PHE A 141 17.06 -10.41 6.37
C PHE A 141 17.52 -11.84 6.06
N ALA A 142 17.61 -12.72 7.07
CA ALA A 142 17.97 -14.12 6.88
C ALA A 142 16.92 -14.89 6.05
N ALA A 143 15.63 -14.55 6.22
CA ALA A 143 14.54 -15.16 5.46
C ALA A 143 14.37 -14.56 4.05
N ASN A 144 15.04 -13.43 3.75
CA ASN A 144 14.85 -12.72 2.49
C ASN A 144 15.63 -13.42 1.37
N LEU A 145 14.91 -14.07 0.47
CA LEU A 145 15.46 -14.68 -0.74
C LEU A 145 15.80 -13.58 -1.76
N VAL A 146 16.88 -12.87 -1.54
CA VAL A 146 17.42 -11.95 -2.57
C VAL A 146 18.24 -12.81 -3.53
N ARG A 147 17.70 -13.12 -4.69
CA ARG A 147 18.52 -13.50 -5.83
C ARG A 147 19.21 -12.24 -6.35
N THR A 148 20.50 -12.16 -6.14
CA THR A 148 21.40 -11.23 -6.82
C THR A 148 22.05 -12.02 -7.95
N ASP A 149 21.34 -12.20 -9.03
CA ASP A 149 21.93 -12.63 -10.30
C ASP A 149 22.27 -11.39 -11.11
#